data_74e5d0588dd16d62ffa66be6814edbb7
#
_entry.id   74e5d0588dd16d62ffa66be6814edbb7
#
_cell.length_a   1.000
_cell.length_b   1.000
_cell.length_c   1.000
_cell.angle_alpha   90.00
_cell.angle_beta   90.00
_cell.angle_gamma   90.00
#
_symmetry.space_group_name_H-M   'P 1'
#
loop_
_entity.id
_entity.type
_entity.pdbx_description
1 polymer ?
#
loop_
_entity_poly.entity_id
_entity_poly.type
_entity_poly.pdbx_seq_one_letter_code
_entity_poly.pdbx_strand_id
1 'polypeptide(L)'
;MRLLGCSGQSLNVLVGAGAMLLLAGSSHLSAQPTIPNSGSGFPGFSGSPNDQVRPRLILGPKGEVLRLWQRKGDDRAGGGAVTLEASSGDTWQTIVELRSPDKGVTVRDPDLAVSPSNELAAIYRWWRHSPRAKQLRLARSDDGGKTWSRPEQPIDTSGQAFDPNAAWGGGKTLVVVWADERRGGKVFDVYARRSPDGGMTWGPEQLLSDFPEKLPTDAFARPRIISDGQDRYWVVWMGIKNGRSSLYMNRSVDGGRKWTNPVALTGESQSVLGRNLHRAGERMLLVWQDVRTGRDRLYAVTSSDGGVTWTAPARVDHVPESAEVAVTSPSVLLNADGEALVAWQDARNGREDIFLARSTDAGRTWGPEDQRMDADEPGTALSRFPSLARAKDGRVALAWDDDRAGLEDIYVRVRSAGERPQWGPEIRVSSPMPKLAARLPQLLWAPNGALYVAWEVWDHTAGVSNIAKRIDTKILRLDNR
;
A
#
# COMPACT_ATOMS: atom_id res chain seq x y z
N MET A 1 -57.33 -20.39 -10.76
CA MET A 1 -57.06 -20.17 -12.20
C MET A 1 -55.87 -19.23 -12.31
N ARG A 2 -54.79 -19.82 -12.78
CA ARG A 2 -53.49 -19.26 -13.24
C ARG A 2 -52.84 -18.05 -12.53
N LEU A 3 -51.79 -18.37 -11.83
CA LEU A 3 -50.56 -17.67 -11.56
C LEU A 3 -49.93 -17.03 -12.80
N LEU A 4 -49.39 -15.85 -12.65
CA LEU A 4 -48.26 -15.38 -13.45
C LEU A 4 -47.23 -14.74 -12.50
N GLY A 5 -46.06 -15.37 -12.51
CA GLY A 5 -44.91 -14.98 -11.74
C GLY A 5 -44.25 -13.72 -12.28
N CYS A 6 -43.74 -12.91 -11.38
CA CYS A 6 -42.72 -11.92 -11.71
C CYS A 6 -41.36 -12.48 -11.31
N SER A 7 -40.56 -12.70 -12.31
CA SER A 7 -39.15 -13.05 -12.24
C SER A 7 -38.37 -11.94 -11.54
N GLY A 8 -37.72 -12.29 -10.43
CA GLY A 8 -36.71 -11.45 -9.82
C GLY A 8 -35.53 -11.30 -10.75
N GLN A 9 -35.31 -10.13 -11.23
CA GLN A 9 -34.02 -9.73 -11.77
C GLN A 9 -33.07 -9.47 -10.60
N SER A 10 -32.21 -10.42 -10.38
CA SER A 10 -31.00 -10.20 -9.58
C SER A 10 -30.19 -9.11 -10.28
N LEU A 11 -30.07 -7.97 -9.62
CA LEU A 11 -29.14 -6.91 -9.98
C LEU A 11 -27.74 -7.47 -9.73
N ASN A 12 -27.11 -8.04 -10.74
CA ASN A 12 -25.70 -8.28 -10.77
C ASN A 12 -25.03 -6.90 -10.86
N VAL A 13 -24.67 -6.37 -9.69
CA VAL A 13 -23.70 -5.29 -9.62
C VAL A 13 -22.38 -5.91 -10.06
N LEU A 14 -22.05 -5.74 -11.32
CA LEU A 14 -20.70 -5.89 -11.84
C LEU A 14 -19.87 -4.81 -11.13
N VAL A 15 -19.38 -5.13 -9.95
CA VAL A 15 -18.23 -4.42 -9.38
C VAL A 15 -17.08 -4.77 -10.28
N GLY A 16 -16.78 -3.87 -11.22
CA GLY A 16 -15.74 -4.07 -12.21
C GLY A 16 -14.42 -4.44 -11.51
N ALA A 17 -13.78 -5.47 -12.01
CA ALA A 17 -12.49 -5.99 -11.53
C ALA A 17 -11.38 -4.92 -11.48
N GLY A 18 -11.62 -3.72 -11.99
CA GLY A 18 -10.70 -2.58 -11.97
C GLY A 18 -10.54 -1.87 -10.62
N ALA A 19 -11.56 -1.86 -9.78
CA ALA A 19 -11.53 -1.07 -8.54
C ALA A 19 -10.66 -1.66 -7.42
N MET A 20 -10.27 -2.91 -7.51
CA MET A 20 -9.48 -3.58 -6.47
C MET A 20 -7.97 -3.47 -6.62
N LEU A 21 -7.49 -2.94 -7.73
CA LEU A 21 -6.05 -2.79 -8.01
C LEU A 21 -5.36 -1.62 -7.27
N LEU A 22 -6.03 -0.93 -6.44
CA LEU A 22 -5.88 0.47 -6.13
C LEU A 22 -4.97 0.83 -4.98
N LEU A 23 -4.17 -0.06 -4.48
CA LEU A 23 -3.38 0.24 -3.30
C LEU A 23 -1.91 -0.05 -3.50
N ALA A 24 -1.37 0.37 -4.64
CA ALA A 24 0.06 0.59 -4.71
C ALA A 24 0.39 1.68 -3.69
N GLY A 25 0.82 1.26 -2.53
CA GLY A 25 1.22 2.15 -1.49
C GLY A 25 2.36 3.01 -1.97
N SER A 26 2.20 4.27 -1.85
CA SER A 26 3.28 5.22 -1.93
C SER A 26 4.34 4.88 -0.90
N SER A 27 5.53 4.70 -1.35
CA SER A 27 6.71 4.62 -0.51
C SER A 27 6.97 5.98 0.14
N HIS A 28 7.36 5.97 1.37
CA HIS A 28 7.54 7.14 2.20
C HIS A 28 8.96 7.61 2.20
N LEU A 29 9.14 8.88 2.00
CA LEU A 29 10.33 9.57 2.43
C LEU A 29 9.91 10.90 3.06
N SER A 30 9.72 10.91 4.37
CA SER A 30 9.69 12.15 5.12
C SER A 30 11.11 12.69 5.29
N ALA A 31 11.26 14.01 5.30
CA ALA A 31 12.53 14.73 5.35
C ALA A 31 13.22 14.76 6.73
N GLN A 32 13.20 13.66 7.46
CA GLN A 32 14.05 13.42 8.63
C GLN A 32 14.72 12.06 8.46
N PRO A 33 15.82 11.75 9.16
CA PRO A 33 16.29 10.37 9.27
C PRO A 33 15.33 9.58 10.15
N THR A 34 14.06 9.76 9.87
CA THR A 34 13.01 8.92 10.35
C THR A 34 13.07 7.67 9.53
N ILE A 35 13.13 6.57 10.19
CA ILE A 35 12.86 5.24 9.72
C ILE A 35 11.91 5.36 8.53
N PRO A 36 12.25 4.82 7.36
CA PRO A 36 11.28 4.71 6.30
C PRO A 36 10.09 3.97 6.91
N ASN A 37 9.01 4.69 7.12
CA ASN A 37 7.78 4.05 7.52
C ASN A 37 7.56 2.90 6.56
N SER A 38 7.50 1.68 7.07
CA SER A 38 7.11 0.48 6.34
C SER A 38 5.69 0.61 5.78
N GLY A 39 5.40 1.75 5.30
CA GLY A 39 4.09 2.31 5.08
C GLY A 39 3.36 1.92 3.82
N SER A 40 3.89 1.13 2.93
CA SER A 40 3.14 0.66 1.77
C SER A 40 2.87 -0.83 1.88
N GLY A 41 1.83 -1.24 2.61
CA GLY A 41 1.36 -2.60 2.53
C GLY A 41 0.88 -2.90 1.13
N PHE A 42 1.12 -4.10 0.70
CA PHE A 42 0.45 -4.63 -0.46
C PHE A 42 -1.07 -4.53 -0.23
N PRO A 43 -1.85 -4.04 -1.17
CA PRO A 43 -3.27 -4.32 -1.13
C PRO A 43 -3.41 -5.83 -1.25
N GLY A 44 -3.76 -6.48 -0.15
CA GLY A 44 -4.11 -7.88 -0.18
C GLY A 44 -5.28 -8.06 -1.12
N PHE A 45 -5.11 -8.80 -2.19
CA PHE A 45 -6.21 -9.36 -2.93
C PHE A 45 -6.66 -10.60 -2.20
N SER A 46 -7.81 -10.52 -1.59
CA SER A 46 -8.49 -11.73 -1.16
C SER A 46 -9.41 -12.18 -2.27
N GLY A 47 -9.21 -13.35 -2.72
CA GLY A 47 -10.18 -14.08 -3.53
C GLY A 47 -9.96 -14.11 -5.04
N SER A 48 -8.93 -13.50 -5.61
CA SER A 48 -8.53 -13.82 -6.97
C SER A 48 -7.53 -14.97 -6.97
N PRO A 49 -7.73 -16.02 -7.78
CA PRO A 49 -6.74 -17.10 -7.94
C PRO A 49 -5.41 -16.61 -8.51
N ASN A 50 -5.31 -15.34 -8.87
CA ASN A 50 -4.17 -14.68 -9.48
C ASN A 50 -3.54 -13.64 -8.56
N ASP A 51 -3.24 -14.00 -7.29
CA ASP A 51 -2.52 -13.14 -6.36
C ASP A 51 -1.20 -12.68 -6.95
N GLN A 52 -1.11 -11.39 -7.13
CA GLN A 52 -0.05 -10.75 -7.89
C GLN A 52 1.19 -10.53 -7.03
N VAL A 53 2.31 -10.65 -7.68
CA VAL A 53 3.62 -10.36 -7.12
C VAL A 53 3.83 -8.85 -7.24
N ARG A 54 3.77 -8.10 -6.16
CA ARG A 54 4.07 -6.66 -6.21
C ARG A 54 5.42 -6.40 -5.57
N PRO A 55 6.35 -5.78 -6.29
CA PRO A 55 7.59 -5.36 -5.68
C PRO A 55 7.31 -4.26 -4.67
N ARG A 56 7.99 -4.30 -3.55
CA ARG A 56 8.05 -3.22 -2.60
C ARG A 56 9.48 -2.76 -2.45
N LEU A 57 9.76 -1.53 -2.83
CA LEU A 57 11.05 -0.90 -2.59
C LEU A 57 11.08 -0.28 -1.20
N ILE A 58 12.12 -0.55 -0.45
CA ILE A 58 12.28 -0.10 0.93
C ILE A 58 13.72 0.35 1.10
N LEU A 59 13.91 1.45 1.82
CA LEU A 59 15.25 1.87 2.21
C LEU A 59 15.72 0.99 3.36
N GLY A 60 16.81 0.30 3.15
CA GLY A 60 17.48 -0.48 4.18
C GLY A 60 18.22 0.41 5.18
N PRO A 61 18.63 -0.15 6.32
CA PRO A 61 19.18 0.61 7.43
C PRO A 61 20.53 1.25 7.13
N LYS A 62 21.26 0.76 6.14
CA LYS A 62 22.54 1.35 5.68
C LYS A 62 22.39 2.26 4.47
N GLY A 63 21.14 2.55 4.07
CA GLY A 63 20.84 3.32 2.89
C GLY A 63 20.85 2.53 1.58
N GLU A 64 21.03 1.21 1.65
CA GLU A 64 20.82 0.30 0.51
C GLU A 64 19.34 0.24 0.15
N VAL A 65 19.04 -0.06 -1.09
CA VAL A 65 17.66 -0.30 -1.52
C VAL A 65 17.35 -1.80 -1.41
N LEU A 66 16.32 -2.11 -0.66
CA LEU A 66 15.77 -3.44 -0.51
C LEU A 66 14.56 -3.61 -1.41
N ARG A 67 14.38 -4.82 -1.96
CA ARG A 67 13.22 -5.20 -2.77
C ARG A 67 12.58 -6.44 -2.17
N LEU A 68 11.37 -6.29 -1.65
CA LEU A 68 10.55 -7.38 -1.16
C LEU A 68 9.53 -7.76 -2.23
N TRP A 69 9.41 -9.02 -2.55
CA TRP A 69 8.41 -9.51 -3.50
C TRP A 69 7.98 -10.94 -3.19
N GLN A 70 6.79 -11.30 -3.67
CA GLN A 70 6.22 -12.62 -3.47
C GLN A 70 6.20 -13.36 -4.81
N ARG A 71 6.73 -14.59 -4.85
CA ARG A 71 6.56 -15.51 -5.97
C ARG A 71 5.37 -16.42 -5.70
N LYS A 72 4.45 -16.46 -6.65
CA LYS A 72 3.29 -17.36 -6.56
C LYS A 72 3.74 -18.81 -6.61
N GLY A 73 3.18 -19.64 -5.74
CA GLY A 73 3.24 -21.10 -5.80
C GLY A 73 1.93 -21.69 -6.31
N ASP A 74 1.90 -23.00 -6.51
CA ASP A 74 0.66 -23.76 -6.67
C ASP A 74 0.00 -23.87 -5.30
N ASP A 75 -1.20 -23.30 -5.16
CA ASP A 75 -1.92 -23.27 -3.89
C ASP A 75 -2.28 -24.68 -3.37
N ARG A 76 -2.41 -25.67 -4.26
CA ARG A 76 -2.75 -27.07 -3.89
C ARG A 76 -1.51 -27.90 -3.60
N ALA A 77 -0.45 -27.71 -4.38
CA ALA A 77 0.81 -28.41 -4.20
C ALA A 77 1.71 -27.80 -3.14
N GLY A 78 1.36 -26.60 -2.67
CA GLY A 78 2.24 -25.77 -1.86
C GLY A 78 3.27 -25.05 -2.71
N GLY A 79 4.10 -24.26 -2.08
CA GLY A 79 5.09 -23.45 -2.76
C GLY A 79 4.77 -21.96 -2.64
N GLY A 80 5.37 -21.18 -3.50
CA GLY A 80 5.43 -19.74 -3.29
C GLY A 80 6.54 -19.38 -2.32
N ALA A 81 7.08 -18.20 -2.50
CA ALA A 81 8.15 -17.67 -1.68
C ALA A 81 7.99 -16.18 -1.52
N VAL A 82 8.41 -15.68 -0.39
CA VAL A 82 8.69 -14.27 -0.20
C VAL A 82 10.19 -14.09 -0.28
N THR A 83 10.64 -13.26 -1.21
CA THR A 83 12.06 -13.01 -1.47
C THR A 83 12.38 -11.58 -1.10
N LEU A 84 13.43 -11.40 -0.31
CA LEU A 84 14.04 -10.12 -0.03
C LEU A 84 15.39 -10.05 -0.71
N GLU A 85 15.61 -9.00 -1.47
CA GLU A 85 16.85 -8.75 -2.19
C GLU A 85 17.39 -7.36 -1.83
N ALA A 86 18.72 -7.21 -1.87
CA ALA A 86 19.39 -5.91 -1.76
C ALA A 86 20.02 -5.51 -3.08
N SER A 87 20.00 -4.22 -3.37
CA SER A 87 20.72 -3.67 -4.51
C SER A 87 22.22 -3.64 -4.25
N SER A 88 22.98 -4.07 -5.25
CA SER A 88 24.44 -3.95 -5.30
C SER A 88 24.82 -3.32 -6.64
N GLY A 89 24.90 -2.00 -6.68
CA GLY A 89 24.99 -1.26 -7.95
C GLY A 89 23.73 -1.50 -8.79
N ASP A 90 23.89 -1.98 -10.01
CA ASP A 90 22.80 -2.27 -10.95
C ASP A 90 22.28 -3.72 -10.84
N THR A 91 22.78 -4.50 -9.89
CA THR A 91 22.39 -5.90 -9.66
C THR A 91 21.63 -6.07 -8.35
N TRP A 92 20.93 -7.19 -8.23
CA TRP A 92 20.18 -7.57 -7.03
C TRP A 92 20.72 -8.87 -6.47
N GLN A 93 20.91 -8.90 -5.16
CA GLN A 93 21.36 -10.09 -4.43
C GLN A 93 20.27 -10.54 -3.48
N THR A 94 19.87 -11.80 -3.56
CA THR A 94 18.91 -12.37 -2.60
C THR A 94 19.55 -12.42 -1.21
N ILE A 95 18.92 -11.75 -0.25
CA ILE A 95 19.29 -11.76 1.16
C ILE A 95 18.64 -12.94 1.86
N VAL A 96 17.34 -13.15 1.63
CA VAL A 96 16.58 -14.26 2.22
C VAL A 96 15.44 -14.65 1.30
N GLU A 97 15.18 -15.95 1.26
CA GLU A 97 13.99 -16.52 0.66
C GLU A 97 13.19 -17.26 1.76
N LEU A 98 11.96 -16.78 1.98
CA LEU A 98 11.06 -17.33 2.98
C LEU A 98 10.11 -18.31 2.30
N ARG A 99 10.29 -19.60 2.56
CA ARG A 99 9.44 -20.68 2.07
C ARG A 99 8.92 -21.49 3.26
N SER A 100 7.77 -22.11 3.10
CA SER A 100 7.35 -23.16 4.03
C SER A 100 8.07 -24.46 3.71
N PRO A 101 8.61 -25.18 4.71
CA PRO A 101 9.10 -26.54 4.51
C PRO A 101 7.94 -27.53 4.32
N ASP A 102 6.73 -27.18 4.76
CA ASP A 102 5.56 -28.05 4.74
C ASP A 102 4.92 -28.09 3.36
N LYS A 103 4.61 -29.29 2.87
CA LYS A 103 3.78 -29.47 1.67
C LYS A 103 2.36 -28.95 1.93
N GLY A 104 1.76 -28.31 0.92
CA GLY A 104 0.39 -27.76 1.01
C GLY A 104 0.28 -26.45 1.80
N VAL A 105 1.41 -25.83 2.15
CA VAL A 105 1.46 -24.51 2.77
C VAL A 105 2.03 -23.50 1.79
N THR A 106 1.32 -22.39 1.63
CA THR A 106 1.74 -21.24 0.80
C THR A 106 2.17 -20.09 1.71
N VAL A 107 3.24 -19.39 1.34
CA VAL A 107 3.70 -18.16 2.02
C VAL A 107 3.15 -16.96 1.26
N ARG A 108 2.46 -16.05 1.96
CA ARG A 108 1.73 -14.92 1.38
C ARG A 108 1.79 -13.67 2.26
N ASP A 109 1.30 -12.57 1.69
CA ASP A 109 1.04 -11.28 2.34
C ASP A 109 2.26 -10.78 3.15
N PRO A 110 3.44 -10.66 2.52
CA PRO A 110 4.61 -10.22 3.25
C PRO A 110 4.57 -8.73 3.57
N ASP A 111 5.10 -8.39 4.73
CA ASP A 111 5.50 -7.03 5.08
C ASP A 111 6.92 -7.02 5.63
N LEU A 112 7.64 -5.91 5.45
CA LEU A 112 8.97 -5.71 5.97
C LEU A 112 9.02 -4.42 6.77
N ALA A 113 9.32 -4.54 8.03
CA ALA A 113 9.64 -3.42 8.91
C ALA A 113 11.15 -3.31 9.06
N VAL A 114 11.67 -2.08 8.91
CA VAL A 114 13.10 -1.74 9.06
C VAL A 114 13.24 -0.83 10.28
N SER A 115 14.14 -1.19 11.20
CA SER A 115 14.43 -0.39 12.37
C SER A 115 15.55 0.64 12.08
N PRO A 116 15.62 1.73 12.86
CA PRO A 116 16.77 2.65 12.78
C PRO A 116 18.08 2.01 13.20
N SER A 117 18.00 0.97 14.03
CA SER A 117 19.14 0.27 14.64
C SER A 117 19.60 -0.93 13.83
N ASN A 118 19.24 -0.99 12.53
CA ASN A 118 19.70 -2.00 11.59
C ASN A 118 18.99 -3.39 11.71
N GLU A 119 17.91 -3.48 12.47
CA GLU A 119 17.13 -4.71 12.51
C GLU A 119 16.08 -4.74 11.38
N LEU A 120 15.82 -5.94 10.88
CA LEU A 120 14.79 -6.22 9.89
C LEU A 120 13.79 -7.23 10.46
N ALA A 121 12.51 -6.99 10.22
CA ALA A 121 11.43 -7.90 10.57
C ALA A 121 10.55 -8.14 9.35
N ALA A 122 10.67 -9.31 8.75
CA ALA A 122 9.79 -9.76 7.67
C ALA A 122 8.64 -10.58 8.27
N ILE A 123 7.43 -10.03 8.15
CA ILE A 123 6.22 -10.67 8.62
C ILE A 123 5.49 -11.24 7.41
N TYR A 124 4.97 -12.44 7.52
CA TYR A 124 4.28 -13.11 6.43
C TYR A 124 3.25 -14.11 6.95
N ARG A 125 2.30 -14.46 6.07
CA ARG A 125 1.27 -15.43 6.38
C ARG A 125 1.63 -16.82 5.85
N TRP A 126 1.51 -17.84 6.69
CA TRP A 126 1.39 -19.22 6.29
C TRP A 126 -0.07 -19.55 6.05
N TRP A 127 -0.38 -20.04 4.87
CA TRP A 127 -1.71 -20.48 4.54
C TRP A 127 -1.71 -21.95 4.12
N ARG A 128 -2.39 -22.78 4.92
CA ARG A 128 -2.62 -24.18 4.66
C ARG A 128 -4.08 -24.39 4.25
N HIS A 129 -4.29 -25.14 3.14
CA HIS A 129 -5.63 -25.42 2.66
C HIS A 129 -6.35 -26.53 3.43
N SER A 130 -5.62 -27.59 3.85
CA SER A 130 -6.19 -28.75 4.53
C SER A 130 -5.26 -29.30 5.62
N PRO A 131 -5.67 -29.30 6.91
CA PRO A 131 -6.78 -28.50 7.44
C PRO A 131 -6.54 -26.99 7.26
N ARG A 132 -7.62 -26.24 7.07
CA ARG A 132 -7.50 -24.79 6.82
C ARG A 132 -6.91 -24.07 8.04
N ALA A 133 -5.80 -23.42 7.82
CA ALA A 133 -5.15 -22.60 8.84
C ALA A 133 -4.44 -21.41 8.20
N LYS A 134 -4.48 -20.27 8.87
CA LYS A 134 -3.78 -19.03 8.50
C LYS A 134 -3.00 -18.58 9.73
N GLN A 135 -1.69 -18.54 9.65
CA GLN A 135 -0.82 -18.15 10.76
C GLN A 135 0.15 -17.07 10.33
N LEU A 136 0.37 -16.09 11.16
CA LEU A 136 1.41 -15.09 10.94
C LEU A 136 2.75 -15.58 11.48
N ARG A 137 3.78 -15.43 10.67
CA ARG A 137 5.15 -15.81 10.99
C ARG A 137 6.07 -14.61 10.87
N LEU A 138 7.17 -14.69 11.57
CA LEU A 138 8.25 -13.71 11.56
C LEU A 138 9.54 -14.36 11.07
N ALA A 139 10.27 -13.65 10.21
CA ALA A 139 11.71 -13.83 10.06
C ALA A 139 12.38 -12.52 10.44
N ARG A 140 13.43 -12.58 11.25
CA ARG A 140 14.13 -11.41 11.76
C ARG A 140 15.62 -11.47 11.52
N SER A 141 16.21 -10.30 11.34
CA SER A 141 17.65 -10.10 11.27
C SER A 141 18.06 -8.97 12.21
N ASP A 142 19.11 -9.18 13.00
CA ASP A 142 19.68 -8.17 13.89
C ASP A 142 20.94 -7.52 13.30
N ASP A 143 21.37 -7.91 12.10
CA ASP A 143 22.64 -7.53 11.49
C ASP A 143 22.49 -6.91 10.07
N GLY A 144 21.29 -6.41 9.78
CA GLY A 144 20.99 -5.78 8.49
C GLY A 144 20.83 -6.78 7.35
N GLY A 145 20.28 -7.95 7.64
CA GLY A 145 19.92 -8.94 6.63
C GLY A 145 21.02 -9.97 6.34
N LYS A 146 22.15 -9.97 7.05
CA LYS A 146 23.22 -10.94 6.82
C LYS A 146 22.84 -12.32 7.34
N THR A 147 22.24 -12.37 8.54
CA THR A 147 21.71 -13.60 9.14
C THR A 147 20.25 -13.43 9.50
N TRP A 148 19.49 -14.53 9.44
CA TRP A 148 18.06 -14.54 9.69
C TRP A 148 17.68 -15.66 10.66
N SER A 149 16.94 -15.31 11.69
CA SER A 149 16.27 -16.25 12.57
C SER A 149 14.77 -16.33 12.23
N ARG A 150 14.19 -17.50 12.41
CA ARG A 150 12.77 -17.76 12.18
C ARG A 150 12.18 -18.37 13.44
N PRO A 151 11.60 -17.56 14.35
CA PRO A 151 10.93 -18.08 15.52
C PRO A 151 9.87 -19.10 15.14
N GLU A 152 9.82 -20.23 15.82
CA GLU A 152 8.87 -21.32 15.51
C GLU A 152 7.44 -20.95 15.85
N GLN A 153 7.26 -20.12 16.87
CA GLN A 153 5.93 -19.75 17.35
C GLN A 153 5.26 -18.74 16.40
N PRO A 154 3.97 -18.92 16.09
CA PRO A 154 3.21 -17.93 15.33
C PRO A 154 3.04 -16.63 16.13
N ILE A 155 2.93 -15.51 15.41
CA ILE A 155 2.64 -14.22 16.01
C ILE A 155 1.20 -14.19 16.54
N ASP A 156 0.24 -14.74 15.78
CA ASP A 156 -1.16 -14.85 16.17
C ASP A 156 -1.46 -16.16 16.91
N THR A 157 -2.48 -16.15 17.75
CA THR A 157 -2.95 -17.33 18.49
C THR A 157 -4.20 -17.99 17.88
N SER A 158 -4.79 -17.36 16.85
CA SER A 158 -6.09 -17.77 16.31
C SER A 158 -6.01 -18.83 15.20
N GLY A 159 -4.93 -18.84 14.44
CA GLY A 159 -4.86 -19.60 13.20
C GLY A 159 -5.82 -19.08 12.10
N GLN A 160 -6.30 -17.83 12.21
CA GLN A 160 -7.23 -17.18 11.28
C GLN A 160 -6.75 -15.78 10.86
N ALA A 161 -5.51 -15.43 11.13
CA ALA A 161 -4.91 -14.13 10.87
C ALA A 161 -4.51 -13.93 9.40
N PHE A 162 -4.64 -12.71 8.89
CA PHE A 162 -4.26 -12.33 7.54
C PHE A 162 -3.97 -10.82 7.43
N ASP A 163 -3.46 -10.36 6.29
CA ASP A 163 -3.09 -8.98 6.02
C ASP A 163 -2.23 -8.33 7.14
N PRO A 164 -1.09 -8.93 7.53
CA PRO A 164 -0.25 -8.34 8.57
C PRO A 164 0.45 -7.08 8.10
N ASN A 165 0.69 -6.18 9.04
CA ASN A 165 1.54 -5.02 8.85
C ASN A 165 2.31 -4.73 10.14
N ALA A 166 3.55 -4.21 10.04
CA ALA A 166 4.40 -4.03 11.20
C ALA A 166 5.13 -2.70 11.20
N ALA A 167 5.44 -2.21 12.39
CA ALA A 167 6.26 -1.03 12.57
C ALA A 167 7.19 -1.18 13.78
N TRP A 168 8.43 -0.71 13.62
CA TRP A 168 9.37 -0.54 14.71
C TRP A 168 9.10 0.77 15.45
N GLY A 169 9.32 0.74 16.75
CA GLY A 169 9.35 1.91 17.63
C GLY A 169 10.71 2.14 18.26
N GLY A 170 10.73 2.79 19.40
CA GLY A 170 11.95 3.02 20.17
C GLY A 170 12.58 1.73 20.70
N GLY A 171 13.90 1.70 20.75
CA GLY A 171 14.66 0.52 21.17
C GLY A 171 14.40 -0.66 20.22
N LYS A 172 14.08 -1.81 20.78
CA LYS A 172 13.74 -3.04 20.04
C LYS A 172 12.22 -3.30 20.01
N THR A 173 11.40 -2.29 20.22
CA THR A 173 9.94 -2.48 20.21
C THR A 173 9.44 -2.70 18.77
N LEU A 174 8.80 -3.84 18.55
CA LEU A 174 8.11 -4.19 17.30
C LEU A 174 6.61 -4.35 17.56
N VAL A 175 5.77 -3.68 16.79
CA VAL A 175 4.32 -3.86 16.84
C VAL A 175 3.85 -4.43 15.51
N VAL A 176 3.07 -5.50 15.59
CA VAL A 176 2.40 -6.14 14.43
C VAL A 176 0.91 -5.97 14.58
N VAL A 177 0.23 -5.62 13.51
CA VAL A 177 -1.24 -5.55 13.41
C VAL A 177 -1.71 -6.46 12.29
N TRP A 178 -2.91 -6.99 12.42
CA TRP A 178 -3.49 -7.89 11.41
C TRP A 178 -5.02 -7.90 11.45
N ALA A 179 -5.60 -8.40 10.37
CA ALA A 179 -7.01 -8.76 10.33
C ALA A 179 -7.20 -10.22 10.76
N ASP A 180 -8.31 -10.54 11.42
CA ASP A 180 -8.55 -11.85 12.04
C ASP A 180 -10.02 -12.27 11.92
N GLU A 181 -10.23 -13.53 11.51
CA GLU A 181 -11.58 -14.13 11.35
C GLU A 181 -12.02 -14.99 12.55
N ARG A 182 -11.32 -14.94 13.70
CA ARG A 182 -11.53 -15.89 14.83
C ARG A 182 -12.93 -15.89 15.41
N ARG A 183 -13.67 -14.78 15.34
CA ARG A 183 -15.06 -14.72 15.80
C ARG A 183 -16.03 -15.41 14.86
N GLY A 184 -15.60 -15.82 13.67
CA GLY A 184 -16.43 -16.48 12.68
C GLY A 184 -17.53 -15.58 12.10
N GLY A 185 -18.42 -16.15 11.28
CA GLY A 185 -19.60 -15.45 10.75
C GLY A 185 -19.29 -14.26 9.83
N LYS A 186 -18.13 -14.25 9.21
CA LYS A 186 -17.67 -13.18 8.31
C LYS A 186 -17.37 -11.85 9.04
N VAL A 187 -16.97 -11.94 10.30
CA VAL A 187 -16.51 -10.79 11.10
C VAL A 187 -14.99 -10.73 10.99
N PHE A 188 -14.48 -9.58 10.62
CA PHE A 188 -13.05 -9.30 10.57
C PHE A 188 -12.72 -8.29 11.67
N ASP A 189 -11.88 -8.71 12.58
CA ASP A 189 -11.36 -7.87 13.65
C ASP A 189 -9.95 -7.40 13.32
N VAL A 190 -9.53 -6.31 13.96
CA VAL A 190 -8.16 -5.84 13.93
C VAL A 190 -7.54 -6.09 15.28
N TYR A 191 -6.43 -6.84 15.26
CA TYR A 191 -5.62 -7.10 16.44
C TYR A 191 -4.25 -6.44 16.31
N ALA A 192 -3.66 -6.16 17.47
CA ALA A 192 -2.27 -5.75 17.60
C ALA A 192 -1.55 -6.67 18.59
N ARG A 193 -0.25 -6.86 18.37
CA ARG A 193 0.62 -7.54 19.33
C ARG A 193 1.96 -6.83 19.38
N ARG A 194 2.47 -6.64 20.58
CA ARG A 194 3.72 -5.95 20.86
C ARG A 194 4.79 -6.94 21.27
N SER A 195 5.97 -6.78 20.70
CA SER A 195 7.22 -7.39 21.16
C SER A 195 8.14 -6.30 21.73
N PRO A 196 8.72 -6.45 22.91
CA PRO A 196 9.68 -5.50 23.46
C PRO A 196 11.11 -5.72 22.98
N ASP A 197 11.39 -6.85 22.33
CA ASP A 197 12.71 -7.42 22.05
C ASP A 197 12.90 -7.83 20.58
N GLY A 198 12.20 -7.16 19.67
CA GLY A 198 12.35 -7.37 18.23
C GLY A 198 11.72 -8.68 17.72
N GLY A 199 10.68 -9.17 18.37
CA GLY A 199 9.96 -10.36 17.94
C GLY A 199 10.46 -11.66 18.59
N MET A 200 11.31 -11.59 19.62
CA MET A 200 11.74 -12.80 20.36
C MET A 200 10.65 -13.25 21.33
N THR A 201 10.07 -12.31 22.06
CA THR A 201 8.92 -12.55 22.93
C THR A 201 7.77 -11.62 22.58
N TRP A 202 6.57 -12.08 22.87
CA TRP A 202 5.35 -11.35 22.52
C TRP A 202 4.44 -11.17 23.75
N GLY A 203 3.97 -9.95 23.93
CA GLY A 203 2.91 -9.63 24.88
C GLY A 203 1.55 -10.23 24.48
N PRO A 204 0.48 -9.92 25.22
CA PRO A 204 -0.86 -10.35 24.86
C PRO A 204 -1.33 -9.69 23.56
N GLU A 205 -2.22 -10.36 22.85
CA GLU A 205 -2.97 -9.78 21.74
C GLU A 205 -3.97 -8.74 22.24
N GLN A 206 -4.10 -7.65 21.52
CA GLN A 206 -5.01 -6.56 21.86
C GLN A 206 -5.99 -6.34 20.71
N LEU A 207 -7.28 -6.36 21.01
CA LEU A 207 -8.34 -6.04 20.05
C LEU A 207 -8.39 -4.53 19.85
N LEU A 208 -8.18 -4.05 18.63
CA LEU A 208 -8.26 -2.64 18.26
C LEU A 208 -9.64 -2.26 17.72
N SER A 209 -10.32 -3.20 17.07
CA SER A 209 -11.69 -3.03 16.57
C SER A 209 -12.67 -3.56 17.60
N ASP A 210 -13.31 -2.69 18.33
CA ASP A 210 -14.37 -3.08 19.28
C ASP A 210 -15.75 -2.76 18.67
N PHE A 211 -16.07 -3.46 17.57
CA PHE A 211 -17.40 -3.38 16.97
C PHE A 211 -18.23 -4.62 17.28
N PRO A 212 -19.38 -4.46 17.93
CA PRO A 212 -20.31 -5.57 18.16
C PRO A 212 -20.99 -6.06 16.87
N GLU A 213 -20.89 -5.28 15.78
CA GLU A 213 -21.58 -5.56 14.53
C GLU A 213 -20.71 -6.40 13.59
N LYS A 214 -21.34 -7.38 12.95
CA LYS A 214 -20.67 -8.22 11.95
C LYS A 214 -20.36 -7.41 10.70
N LEU A 215 -19.12 -7.44 10.26
CA LEU A 215 -18.74 -6.88 8.97
C LEU A 215 -19.31 -7.77 7.84
N PRO A 216 -19.80 -7.18 6.72
CA PRO A 216 -20.16 -7.95 5.54
C PRO A 216 -18.98 -8.75 5.00
N THR A 217 -19.28 -9.82 4.27
CA THR A 217 -18.30 -10.77 3.72
C THR A 217 -17.20 -10.16 2.87
N ASP A 218 -17.51 -9.03 2.23
CA ASP A 218 -16.61 -8.41 1.24
C ASP A 218 -15.73 -7.30 1.84
N ALA A 219 -15.90 -7.00 3.12
CA ALA A 219 -15.12 -5.98 3.80
C ALA A 219 -13.89 -6.61 4.46
N PHE A 220 -12.71 -6.17 4.03
CA PHE A 220 -11.44 -6.53 4.66
C PHE A 220 -10.99 -5.40 5.56
N ALA A 221 -10.63 -5.71 6.79
CA ALA A 221 -10.15 -4.74 7.75
C ALA A 221 -8.82 -4.09 7.33
N ARG A 222 -7.93 -4.82 6.67
CA ARG A 222 -6.64 -4.38 6.07
C ARG A 222 -5.93 -3.32 6.90
N PRO A 223 -5.51 -3.62 8.12
CA PRO A 223 -4.89 -2.62 8.99
C PRO A 223 -3.54 -2.16 8.44
N ARG A 224 -3.24 -0.88 8.71
CA ARG A 224 -1.96 -0.25 8.41
C ARG A 224 -1.43 0.41 9.65
N ILE A 225 -0.18 0.11 10.00
CA ILE A 225 0.50 0.74 11.12
C ILE A 225 1.63 1.62 10.64
N ILE A 226 1.73 2.81 11.22
CA ILE A 226 2.90 3.67 11.13
C ILE A 226 3.39 4.04 12.52
N SER A 227 4.66 4.42 12.63
CA SER A 227 5.32 4.77 13.86
C SER A 227 6.13 6.07 13.70
N ASP A 228 6.43 6.75 14.78
CA ASP A 228 7.41 7.84 14.78
C ASP A 228 8.85 7.34 15.02
N GLY A 229 9.01 6.05 15.15
CA GLY A 229 10.30 5.45 15.47
C GLY A 229 10.64 5.46 16.95
N GLN A 230 9.70 5.92 17.78
CA GLN A 230 9.82 5.95 19.23
C GLN A 230 8.63 5.20 19.87
N ASP A 231 7.79 5.90 20.61
CA ASP A 231 6.72 5.27 21.38
C ASP A 231 5.32 5.52 20.81
N ARG A 232 5.20 6.29 19.73
CA ARG A 232 3.92 6.58 19.12
C ARG A 232 3.65 5.72 17.91
N TYR A 233 2.42 5.16 17.84
CA TYR A 233 1.93 4.36 16.74
C TYR A 233 0.52 4.81 16.35
N TRP A 234 0.22 4.68 15.06
CA TRP A 234 -1.10 4.91 14.49
C TRP A 234 -1.49 3.72 13.62
N VAL A 235 -2.68 3.19 13.84
CA VAL A 235 -3.24 2.10 13.06
C VAL A 235 -4.50 2.60 12.37
N VAL A 236 -4.52 2.58 11.04
CA VAL A 236 -5.70 2.87 10.23
C VAL A 236 -6.22 1.58 9.62
N TRP A 237 -7.53 1.41 9.67
CA TRP A 237 -8.20 0.23 9.16
C TRP A 237 -9.62 0.56 8.68
N MET A 238 -10.16 -0.26 7.78
CA MET A 238 -11.52 -0.14 7.28
C MET A 238 -12.47 -0.94 8.15
N GLY A 239 -13.56 -0.31 8.60
CA GLY A 239 -14.63 -0.97 9.32
C GLY A 239 -15.97 -0.65 8.71
N ILE A 240 -16.96 -1.50 8.99
CA ILE A 240 -18.34 -1.30 8.59
C ILE A 240 -19.21 -1.23 9.85
N LYS A 241 -20.02 -0.19 9.92
CA LYS A 241 -20.99 0.02 10.96
C LYS A 241 -22.33 0.35 10.32
N ASN A 242 -23.40 -0.36 10.73
CA ASN A 242 -24.77 -0.17 10.19
C ASN A 242 -24.82 -0.27 8.64
N GLY A 243 -24.01 -1.17 8.04
CA GLY A 243 -23.95 -1.35 6.58
C GLY A 243 -23.18 -0.25 5.84
N ARG A 244 -22.55 0.69 6.56
CA ARG A 244 -21.75 1.78 5.98
C ARG A 244 -20.28 1.64 6.37
N SER A 245 -19.40 1.83 5.41
CA SER A 245 -17.96 1.75 5.62
C SER A 245 -17.36 3.08 6.05
N SER A 246 -16.34 3.00 6.88
CA SER A 246 -15.53 4.14 7.31
C SER A 246 -14.09 3.70 7.54
N LEU A 247 -13.15 4.64 7.47
CA LEU A 247 -11.80 4.43 7.96
C LEU A 247 -11.74 4.83 9.42
N TYR A 248 -11.20 3.95 10.23
CA TYR A 248 -11.00 4.12 11.66
C TYR A 248 -9.53 4.21 11.98
N MET A 249 -9.21 4.88 13.07
CA MET A 249 -7.85 4.98 13.58
C MET A 249 -7.80 4.72 15.08
N ASN A 250 -6.81 3.95 15.49
CA ASN A 250 -6.35 3.83 16.87
C ASN A 250 -4.95 4.43 17.01
N ARG A 251 -4.64 4.99 18.13
CA ARG A 251 -3.34 5.58 18.45
C ARG A 251 -2.80 5.01 19.76
N SER A 252 -1.50 4.76 19.80
CA SER A 252 -0.75 4.48 21.02
C SER A 252 0.34 5.54 21.22
N VAL A 253 0.62 5.90 22.46
CA VAL A 253 1.68 6.85 22.85
C VAL A 253 2.64 6.26 23.90
N ASP A 254 2.53 4.96 24.15
CA ASP A 254 3.27 4.24 25.19
C ASP A 254 3.97 2.96 24.66
N GLY A 255 4.37 3.01 23.40
CA GLY A 255 5.05 1.89 22.75
C GLY A 255 4.15 0.72 22.41
N GLY A 256 2.88 0.95 22.13
CA GLY A 256 1.92 -0.11 21.77
C GLY A 256 1.37 -0.90 22.96
N ARG A 257 1.56 -0.40 24.20
CA ARG A 257 1.03 -1.06 25.41
C ARG A 257 -0.46 -0.81 25.59
N LYS A 258 -0.92 0.40 25.25
CA LYS A 258 -2.33 0.79 25.29
C LYS A 258 -2.69 1.53 24.00
N TRP A 259 -3.94 1.39 23.61
CA TRP A 259 -4.49 2.01 22.42
C TRP A 259 -5.71 2.86 22.76
N THR A 260 -5.89 3.96 22.04
CA THR A 260 -7.15 4.72 22.11
C THR A 260 -8.31 3.87 21.58
N ASN A 261 -9.54 4.23 21.93
CA ASN A 261 -10.71 3.75 21.21
C ASN A 261 -10.60 4.16 19.72
N PRO A 262 -11.20 3.38 18.80
CA PRO A 262 -11.21 3.72 17.38
C PRO A 262 -11.97 5.04 17.14
N VAL A 263 -11.37 5.91 16.34
CA VAL A 263 -11.97 7.18 15.88
C VAL A 263 -12.30 7.05 14.41
N ALA A 264 -13.55 7.33 14.03
CA ALA A 264 -13.94 7.38 12.62
C ALA A 264 -13.38 8.64 11.95
N LEU A 265 -12.64 8.48 10.86
CA LEU A 265 -11.97 9.58 10.17
C LEU A 265 -12.73 10.09 8.95
N THR A 266 -13.48 9.21 8.28
CA THR A 266 -14.06 9.53 6.97
C THR A 266 -15.54 9.89 7.02
N GLY A 267 -16.20 9.74 8.15
CA GLY A 267 -17.65 9.70 8.22
C GLY A 267 -18.21 8.43 7.57
N GLU A 268 -19.52 8.30 7.55
CA GLU A 268 -20.19 7.13 6.98
C GLU A 268 -20.35 7.25 5.48
N SER A 269 -19.94 6.24 4.72
CA SER A 269 -20.08 6.11 3.26
C SER A 269 -20.60 4.74 2.87
N GLN A 270 -21.12 4.61 1.66
CA GLN A 270 -21.49 3.31 1.09
C GLN A 270 -20.26 2.43 0.88
N SER A 271 -19.14 3.04 0.46
CA SER A 271 -17.86 2.34 0.30
C SER A 271 -16.70 3.33 0.44
N VAL A 272 -15.69 2.94 1.19
CA VAL A 272 -14.40 3.63 1.25
C VAL A 272 -13.29 2.69 0.83
N LEU A 273 -12.40 3.14 -0.01
CA LEU A 273 -11.24 2.39 -0.50
C LEU A 273 -9.98 3.25 -0.34
N GLY A 274 -8.84 2.60 -0.17
CA GLY A 274 -7.60 3.31 0.05
C GLY A 274 -7.38 3.70 1.52
N ARG A 275 -6.11 3.76 1.92
CA ARG A 275 -5.68 4.08 3.28
C ARG A 275 -4.30 4.73 3.23
N ASN A 276 -4.17 5.74 2.40
CA ASN A 276 -2.90 6.43 2.21
C ASN A 276 -2.69 7.39 3.39
N LEU A 277 -2.23 6.85 4.52
CA LEU A 277 -1.86 7.63 5.69
C LEU A 277 -0.38 8.03 5.59
N HIS A 278 -0.14 9.31 5.59
CA HIS A 278 1.18 9.92 5.58
C HIS A 278 1.39 10.77 6.83
N ARG A 279 2.64 10.79 7.29
CA ARG A 279 3.05 11.58 8.44
C ARG A 279 4.34 12.34 8.15
N ALA A 280 4.38 13.62 8.52
CA ALA A 280 5.55 14.47 8.47
C ALA A 280 5.61 15.34 9.73
N GLY A 281 6.40 14.91 10.72
CA GLY A 281 6.37 15.49 12.06
C GLY A 281 5.03 15.27 12.76
N GLU A 282 4.39 16.32 13.24
CA GLU A 282 3.03 16.25 13.80
C GLU A 282 1.93 16.36 12.76
N ARG A 283 2.28 16.70 11.51
CA ARG A 283 1.31 16.74 10.42
C ARG A 283 1.01 15.34 9.91
N MET A 284 -0.27 15.06 9.71
CA MET A 284 -0.72 13.81 9.13
C MET A 284 -1.75 14.10 8.03
N LEU A 285 -1.75 13.28 7.01
CA LEU A 285 -2.66 13.33 5.88
C LEU A 285 -3.15 11.92 5.58
N LEU A 286 -4.46 11.74 5.56
CA LEU A 286 -5.10 10.52 5.09
C LEU A 286 -5.88 10.85 3.82
N VAL A 287 -5.62 10.13 2.73
CA VAL A 287 -6.35 10.24 1.46
C VAL A 287 -7.01 8.90 1.14
N TRP A 288 -8.26 8.95 0.71
CA TRP A 288 -9.03 7.76 0.35
C TRP A 288 -9.96 8.02 -0.83
N GLN A 289 -10.40 6.94 -1.44
CA GLN A 289 -11.43 6.89 -2.46
C GLN A 289 -12.78 6.60 -1.80
N ASP A 290 -13.82 7.30 -2.20
CA ASP A 290 -15.13 7.30 -1.56
C ASP A 290 -16.26 7.45 -2.57
N VAL A 291 -17.29 6.65 -2.43
CA VAL A 291 -18.47 6.68 -3.32
C VAL A 291 -19.68 7.38 -2.68
N ARG A 292 -19.46 8.25 -1.68
CA ARG A 292 -20.56 8.95 -0.96
C ARG A 292 -21.49 9.77 -1.85
N THR A 293 -21.01 10.22 -3.01
CA THR A 293 -21.78 10.95 -4.00
C THR A 293 -22.27 10.06 -5.16
N GLY A 294 -22.17 8.73 -5.00
CA GLY A 294 -22.56 7.75 -6.02
C GLY A 294 -21.48 7.46 -7.07
N ARG A 295 -20.33 8.15 -7.01
CA ARG A 295 -19.15 7.92 -7.86
C ARG A 295 -17.89 7.92 -7.00
N ASP A 296 -16.87 7.23 -7.49
CA ASP A 296 -15.55 7.26 -6.85
C ASP A 296 -14.93 8.65 -6.97
N ARG A 297 -14.62 9.25 -5.81
CA ARG A 297 -13.96 10.55 -5.68
C ARG A 297 -12.89 10.46 -4.60
N LEU A 298 -11.92 11.37 -4.65
CA LEU A 298 -10.86 11.42 -3.64
C LEU A 298 -11.19 12.44 -2.56
N TYR A 299 -11.04 12.00 -1.32
CA TYR A 299 -11.19 12.83 -0.13
C TYR A 299 -9.95 12.75 0.74
N ALA A 300 -9.75 13.77 1.54
CA ALA A 300 -8.66 13.88 2.50
C ALA A 300 -9.13 14.40 3.85
N VAL A 301 -8.49 13.95 4.91
CA VAL A 301 -8.50 14.59 6.23
C VAL A 301 -7.08 14.82 6.69
N THR A 302 -6.86 15.89 7.46
CA THR A 302 -5.54 16.22 7.98
C THR A 302 -5.57 16.40 9.49
N SER A 303 -4.43 16.17 10.10
CA SER A 303 -4.14 16.48 11.51
C SER A 303 -2.87 17.31 11.59
N SER A 304 -2.81 18.23 12.54
CA SER A 304 -1.61 19.03 12.86
C SER A 304 -1.03 18.74 14.24
N ASP A 305 -1.62 17.82 14.99
CA ASP A 305 -1.32 17.48 16.38
C ASP A 305 -1.03 15.99 16.60
N GLY A 306 -0.46 15.34 15.60
CA GLY A 306 -0.11 13.93 15.68
C GLY A 306 -1.33 12.99 15.74
N GLY A 307 -2.42 13.34 15.06
CA GLY A 307 -3.61 12.52 14.97
C GLY A 307 -4.51 12.55 16.20
N VAL A 308 -4.41 13.60 17.04
CA VAL A 308 -5.34 13.81 18.17
C VAL A 308 -6.66 14.35 17.65
N THR A 309 -6.58 15.37 16.79
CA THR A 309 -7.74 15.96 16.10
C THR A 309 -7.57 15.91 14.59
N TRP A 310 -8.69 15.85 13.90
CA TRP A 310 -8.75 15.74 12.44
C TRP A 310 -9.74 16.76 11.86
N THR A 311 -9.44 17.26 10.67
CA THR A 311 -10.37 18.11 9.93
C THR A 311 -11.60 17.33 9.46
N ALA A 312 -12.64 18.02 9.06
CA ALA A 312 -13.68 17.41 8.23
C ALA A 312 -13.10 16.94 6.88
N PRO A 313 -13.69 15.92 6.25
CA PRO A 313 -13.29 15.48 4.92
C PRO A 313 -13.37 16.61 3.89
N ALA A 314 -12.28 16.86 3.19
CA ALA A 314 -12.19 17.78 2.06
C ALA A 314 -11.99 16.97 0.76
N ARG A 315 -12.63 17.43 -0.33
CA ARG A 315 -12.44 16.81 -1.64
C ARG A 315 -11.07 17.19 -2.21
N VAL A 316 -10.40 16.24 -2.85
CA VAL A 316 -9.07 16.41 -3.45
C VAL A 316 -9.15 16.68 -4.94
N ASP A 317 -9.93 15.86 -5.67
CA ASP A 317 -10.11 15.97 -7.13
C ASP A 317 -11.14 17.05 -7.51
N HIS A 318 -10.99 17.62 -8.71
CA HIS A 318 -11.92 18.63 -9.27
C HIS A 318 -12.82 18.06 -10.39
N VAL A 319 -12.97 16.74 -10.46
CA VAL A 319 -13.90 16.11 -11.41
C VAL A 319 -15.33 16.56 -11.08
N PRO A 320 -16.10 17.07 -12.05
CA PRO A 320 -17.49 17.47 -11.80
C PRO A 320 -18.33 16.31 -11.23
N GLU A 321 -19.25 16.59 -10.31
CA GLU A 321 -20.14 15.58 -9.74
C GLU A 321 -21.01 14.90 -10.81
N SER A 322 -21.33 15.61 -11.89
CA SER A 322 -22.07 15.08 -13.04
C SER A 322 -21.27 14.15 -13.94
N ALA A 323 -19.93 14.14 -13.82
CA ALA A 323 -19.09 13.29 -14.65
C ALA A 323 -19.18 11.83 -14.23
N GLU A 324 -19.49 10.95 -15.18
CA GLU A 324 -19.66 9.51 -14.96
C GLU A 324 -18.33 8.74 -15.00
N VAL A 325 -17.29 9.30 -14.40
CA VAL A 325 -15.96 8.69 -14.33
C VAL A 325 -15.59 8.40 -12.89
N ALA A 326 -14.80 7.35 -12.70
CA ALA A 326 -14.22 6.99 -11.42
C ALA A 326 -12.84 7.62 -11.26
N VAL A 327 -12.58 8.18 -10.09
CA VAL A 327 -11.26 8.70 -9.69
C VAL A 327 -10.60 7.67 -8.80
N THR A 328 -9.49 7.09 -9.25
CA THR A 328 -8.96 5.87 -8.65
C THR A 328 -7.44 5.87 -8.52
N SER A 329 -6.88 4.90 -7.77
CA SER A 329 -5.43 4.67 -7.60
C SER A 329 -4.65 5.86 -7.03
N PRO A 330 -5.05 6.52 -5.93
CA PRO A 330 -4.30 7.64 -5.41
C PRO A 330 -2.92 7.22 -4.89
N SER A 331 -1.90 8.00 -5.26
CA SER A 331 -0.57 8.00 -4.67
C SER A 331 -0.33 9.35 -3.99
N VAL A 332 0.18 9.34 -2.77
CA VAL A 332 0.20 10.52 -1.89
C VAL A 332 1.60 10.80 -1.38
N LEU A 333 1.96 12.07 -1.29
CA LEU A 333 3.12 12.56 -0.55
C LEU A 333 2.70 13.69 0.40
N LEU A 334 3.29 13.71 1.58
CA LEU A 334 3.23 14.83 2.52
C LEU A 334 4.65 15.11 2.99
N ASN A 335 5.07 16.37 2.96
CA ASN A 335 6.37 16.75 3.49
C ASN A 335 6.27 17.63 4.77
N ALA A 336 7.41 17.88 5.38
CA ALA A 336 7.46 18.57 6.66
C ALA A 336 7.10 20.05 6.57
N ASP A 337 7.28 20.69 5.44
CA ASP A 337 6.89 22.10 5.19
C ASP A 337 5.39 22.28 4.93
N GLY A 338 4.67 21.16 4.75
CA GLY A 338 3.22 21.14 4.53
C GLY A 338 2.84 21.05 3.07
N GLU A 339 3.78 20.88 2.14
CA GLU A 339 3.39 20.51 0.77
C GLU A 339 2.84 19.09 0.75
N ALA A 340 1.68 18.91 0.17
CA ALA A 340 1.11 17.62 -0.16
C ALA A 340 0.86 17.49 -1.66
N LEU A 341 1.10 16.30 -2.20
CA LEU A 341 0.83 15.94 -3.58
C LEU A 341 -0.01 14.67 -3.60
N VAL A 342 -1.04 14.66 -4.43
CA VAL A 342 -1.85 13.47 -4.70
C VAL A 342 -1.89 13.29 -6.20
N ALA A 343 -1.46 12.12 -6.69
CA ALA A 343 -1.60 11.72 -8.08
C ALA A 343 -2.60 10.56 -8.18
N TRP A 344 -3.41 10.54 -9.22
CA TRP A 344 -4.42 9.51 -9.46
C TRP A 344 -4.66 9.29 -10.95
N GLN A 345 -5.49 8.33 -11.28
CA GLN A 345 -5.98 8.10 -12.63
C GLN A 345 -7.49 8.33 -12.72
N ASP A 346 -7.95 8.91 -13.81
CA ASP A 346 -9.36 8.97 -14.18
C ASP A 346 -9.56 9.11 -15.70
N ALA A 347 -10.76 8.78 -16.18
CA ALA A 347 -11.10 8.74 -17.60
C ALA A 347 -11.90 9.95 -18.08
N ARG A 348 -11.73 11.15 -17.47
CA ARG A 348 -12.49 12.36 -17.83
C ARG A 348 -12.30 12.79 -19.29
N ASN A 349 -11.21 12.40 -19.91
CA ASN A 349 -10.87 12.69 -21.31
C ASN A 349 -11.16 11.53 -22.28
N GLY A 350 -11.70 10.40 -21.79
CA GLY A 350 -11.99 9.20 -22.60
C GLY A 350 -11.41 7.93 -22.00
N ARG A 351 -10.09 7.68 -22.14
CA ARG A 351 -9.36 6.64 -21.40
C ARG A 351 -8.68 7.28 -20.17
N GLU A 352 -8.12 6.44 -19.29
CA GLU A 352 -7.48 6.94 -18.07
C GLU A 352 -6.22 7.74 -18.37
N ASP A 353 -6.15 8.96 -17.87
CA ASP A 353 -4.98 9.83 -17.78
C ASP A 353 -4.52 9.95 -16.32
N ILE A 354 -3.28 10.40 -16.12
CA ILE A 354 -2.73 10.71 -14.80
C ILE A 354 -2.93 12.17 -14.45
N PHE A 355 -3.57 12.42 -13.31
CA PHE A 355 -3.76 13.74 -12.75
C PHE A 355 -3.02 13.92 -11.44
N LEU A 356 -2.73 15.17 -11.10
CA LEU A 356 -2.04 15.58 -9.88
C LEU A 356 -2.73 16.81 -9.28
N ALA A 357 -3.04 16.75 -7.98
CA ALA A 357 -3.39 17.89 -7.15
C ALA A 357 -2.26 18.24 -6.19
N ARG A 358 -2.11 19.53 -5.89
CA ARG A 358 -1.14 20.07 -4.96
C ARG A 358 -1.81 20.87 -3.86
N SER A 359 -1.35 20.66 -2.63
CA SER A 359 -1.68 21.47 -1.46
C SER A 359 -0.40 22.08 -0.88
N THR A 360 -0.51 23.26 -0.29
CA THR A 360 0.59 23.94 0.43
C THR A 360 0.32 24.09 1.93
N ASP A 361 -0.80 23.54 2.41
CA ASP A 361 -1.26 23.65 3.80
C ASP A 361 -1.53 22.28 4.44
N ALA A 362 -0.73 21.29 4.05
CA ALA A 362 -0.77 19.90 4.50
C ALA A 362 -2.07 19.15 4.13
N GLY A 363 -2.70 19.52 3.01
CA GLY A 363 -3.90 18.87 2.49
C GLY A 363 -5.21 19.43 3.04
N ARG A 364 -5.20 20.59 3.71
CA ARG A 364 -6.43 21.27 4.14
C ARG A 364 -7.21 21.85 2.96
N THR A 365 -6.48 22.44 2.03
CA THR A 365 -7.03 22.94 0.76
C THR A 365 -6.17 22.45 -0.40
N TRP A 366 -6.79 22.30 -1.55
CA TRP A 366 -6.15 21.82 -2.77
C TRP A 366 -6.16 22.92 -3.83
N GLY A 367 -5.17 22.93 -4.70
CA GLY A 367 -5.07 23.90 -5.80
C GLY A 367 -6.35 23.93 -6.64
N PRO A 368 -6.59 25.00 -7.42
CA PRO A 368 -7.86 25.22 -8.11
C PRO A 368 -8.08 24.25 -9.28
N GLU A 369 -7.06 23.56 -9.73
CA GLU A 369 -7.10 22.67 -10.91
C GLU A 369 -6.31 21.41 -10.71
N ASP A 370 -6.74 20.33 -11.36
CA ASP A 370 -6.01 19.08 -11.48
C ASP A 370 -5.06 19.17 -12.67
N GLN A 371 -3.76 19.01 -12.42
CA GLN A 371 -2.76 19.03 -13.48
C GLN A 371 -2.68 17.65 -14.13
N ARG A 372 -2.91 17.55 -15.45
CA ARG A 372 -2.63 16.33 -16.21
C ARG A 372 -1.11 16.11 -16.33
N MET A 373 -0.64 14.88 -16.10
CA MET A 373 0.78 14.56 -15.97
C MET A 373 1.38 13.76 -17.12
N ASP A 374 0.60 12.93 -17.78
CA ASP A 374 1.00 12.23 -19.01
C ASP A 374 0.96 13.19 -20.20
N ALA A 375 1.84 13.00 -21.20
CA ALA A 375 2.06 13.96 -22.28
C ALA A 375 1.57 13.49 -23.68
N ASP A 376 0.89 12.34 -23.74
CA ASP A 376 0.20 11.90 -24.97
C ASP A 376 -1.07 12.73 -25.22
N GLU A 377 -1.76 12.46 -26.32
CA GLU A 377 -3.05 13.08 -26.61
C GLU A 377 -4.08 12.66 -25.54
N PRO A 378 -4.80 13.61 -24.90
CA PRO A 378 -5.72 13.30 -23.81
C PRO A 378 -6.70 12.16 -24.13
N GLY A 379 -6.79 11.18 -23.23
CA GLY A 379 -7.74 10.07 -23.33
C GLY A 379 -7.50 9.08 -24.47
N THR A 380 -6.31 9.05 -25.08
CA THR A 380 -6.01 8.13 -26.18
C THR A 380 -5.31 6.85 -25.71
N ALA A 381 -4.53 6.91 -24.64
CA ALA A 381 -3.89 5.76 -24.00
C ALA A 381 -4.48 5.45 -22.63
N LEU A 382 -4.10 4.32 -22.05
CA LEU A 382 -4.39 3.98 -20.65
C LEU A 382 -3.16 4.29 -19.81
N SER A 383 -3.18 5.45 -19.16
CA SER A 383 -2.17 5.84 -18.17
C SER A 383 -2.66 5.51 -16.77
N ARG A 384 -1.97 4.60 -16.05
CA ARG A 384 -2.51 4.02 -14.81
C ARG A 384 -1.48 3.85 -13.71
N PHE A 385 -1.97 3.63 -12.50
CA PHE A 385 -1.21 3.26 -11.31
C PHE A 385 -0.06 4.22 -10.99
N PRO A 386 -0.36 5.50 -10.76
CA PRO A 386 0.66 6.48 -10.43
C PRO A 386 1.39 6.11 -9.13
N SER A 387 2.69 6.36 -9.10
CA SER A 387 3.55 6.20 -7.93
C SER A 387 4.37 7.47 -7.73
N LEU A 388 4.27 8.08 -6.56
CA LEU A 388 5.02 9.27 -6.16
C LEU A 388 6.15 8.91 -5.19
N ALA A 389 7.31 9.53 -5.36
CA ALA A 389 8.40 9.44 -4.40
C ALA A 389 9.14 10.79 -4.28
N ARG A 390 9.60 11.14 -3.06
CA ARG A 390 10.36 12.37 -2.79
C ARG A 390 11.78 12.04 -2.37
N ALA A 391 12.73 12.75 -2.94
CA ALA A 391 14.13 12.72 -2.53
C ALA A 391 14.39 13.62 -1.32
N LYS A 392 15.49 13.39 -0.62
CA LYS A 392 15.92 14.25 0.50
C LYS A 392 16.21 15.68 0.08
N ASP A 393 16.67 15.89 -1.15
CA ASP A 393 16.97 17.21 -1.71
C ASP A 393 15.71 17.97 -2.19
N GLY A 394 14.52 17.37 -2.07
CA GLY A 394 13.25 17.97 -2.41
C GLY A 394 12.74 17.63 -3.82
N ARG A 395 13.54 16.98 -4.68
CA ARG A 395 13.04 16.45 -5.96
C ARG A 395 11.90 15.47 -5.73
N VAL A 396 10.93 15.44 -6.66
CA VAL A 396 9.81 14.50 -6.65
C VAL A 396 9.78 13.75 -7.96
N ALA A 397 9.61 12.43 -7.89
CA ALA A 397 9.35 11.60 -9.06
C ALA A 397 7.90 11.12 -9.06
N LEU A 398 7.31 11.05 -10.24
CA LEU A 398 6.01 10.43 -10.54
C LEU A 398 6.23 9.40 -11.64
N ALA A 399 5.79 8.17 -11.43
CA ALA A 399 5.80 7.10 -12.43
C ALA A 399 4.38 6.57 -12.65
N TRP A 400 4.12 6.02 -13.83
CA TRP A 400 2.89 5.33 -14.18
C TRP A 400 3.13 4.28 -15.27
N ASP A 401 2.19 3.36 -15.46
CA ASP A 401 2.19 2.51 -16.66
C ASP A 401 1.25 3.09 -17.73
N ASP A 402 1.58 2.85 -19.01
CA ASP A 402 0.94 3.50 -20.13
C ASP A 402 1.03 2.64 -21.40
N ASP A 403 -0.08 2.45 -22.11
CA ASP A 403 -0.17 1.57 -23.28
C ASP A 403 -0.03 2.30 -24.64
N ARG A 404 0.35 3.58 -24.66
CA ARG A 404 0.50 4.38 -25.90
C ARG A 404 1.45 3.76 -26.94
N ALA A 405 2.37 2.91 -26.54
CA ALA A 405 3.31 2.20 -27.42
C ALA A 405 2.85 0.77 -27.78
N GLY A 406 1.60 0.40 -27.46
CA GLY A 406 0.97 -0.88 -27.77
C GLY A 406 0.72 -1.76 -26.54
N LEU A 407 1.75 -2.13 -25.78
CA LEU A 407 1.64 -2.73 -24.45
C LEU A 407 2.12 -1.73 -23.39
N GLU A 408 1.73 -1.97 -22.15
CA GLU A 408 2.07 -1.06 -21.07
C GLU A 408 3.58 -0.98 -20.85
N ASP A 409 4.08 0.24 -20.80
CA ASP A 409 5.44 0.64 -20.47
C ASP A 409 5.45 1.56 -19.26
N ILE A 410 6.59 1.68 -18.60
CA ILE A 410 6.76 2.59 -17.47
C ILE A 410 7.30 3.93 -17.93
N TYR A 411 6.57 4.98 -17.59
CA TYR A 411 6.97 6.39 -17.77
C TYR A 411 7.23 7.05 -16.43
N VAL A 412 8.15 8.01 -16.43
CA VAL A 412 8.55 8.78 -15.25
C VAL A 412 8.70 10.25 -15.61
N ARG A 413 8.22 11.12 -14.74
CA ARG A 413 8.59 12.55 -14.71
C ARG A 413 9.25 12.88 -13.38
N VAL A 414 10.20 13.80 -13.44
CA VAL A 414 10.89 14.29 -12.23
C VAL A 414 10.68 15.78 -12.13
N ARG A 415 10.21 16.21 -10.95
CA ARG A 415 10.07 17.61 -10.58
C ARG A 415 11.35 18.08 -9.91
N SER A 416 11.88 19.21 -10.33
CA SER A 416 13.03 19.87 -9.68
C SER A 416 12.75 20.23 -8.22
N ALA A 417 13.81 20.35 -7.44
CA ALA A 417 13.75 20.95 -6.11
C ALA A 417 13.79 22.49 -6.19
N GLY A 418 13.62 23.17 -5.05
CA GLY A 418 13.77 24.62 -4.93
C GLY A 418 12.44 25.37 -4.81
N GLU A 419 12.51 26.71 -4.87
CA GLU A 419 11.35 27.59 -4.64
C GLU A 419 10.31 27.55 -5.78
N ARG A 420 10.76 27.29 -7.00
CA ARG A 420 9.91 27.22 -8.20
C ARG A 420 10.07 25.86 -8.88
N PRO A 421 9.57 24.78 -8.25
CA PRO A 421 9.74 23.44 -8.76
C PRO A 421 8.98 23.25 -10.07
N GLN A 422 9.65 22.68 -11.08
CA GLN A 422 9.09 22.41 -12.40
C GLN A 422 9.17 20.92 -12.73
N TRP A 423 8.12 20.35 -13.32
CA TRP A 423 8.14 19.00 -13.88
C TRP A 423 8.94 18.97 -15.18
N GLY A 424 9.93 18.10 -15.23
CA GLY A 424 10.71 17.82 -16.43
C GLY A 424 9.91 17.01 -17.47
N PRO A 425 10.53 16.67 -18.59
CA PRO A 425 9.94 15.84 -19.63
C PRO A 425 9.70 14.42 -19.14
N GLU A 426 8.85 13.69 -19.86
CA GLU A 426 8.66 12.25 -19.65
C GLU A 426 9.90 11.46 -20.06
N ILE A 427 10.17 10.43 -19.29
CA ILE A 427 11.24 9.46 -19.54
C ILE A 427 10.59 8.08 -19.60
N ARG A 428 10.67 7.39 -20.74
CA ARG A 428 10.31 5.98 -20.83
C ARG A 428 11.41 5.15 -20.14
N VAL A 429 11.04 4.41 -19.12
CA VAL A 429 11.99 3.69 -18.25
C VAL A 429 12.10 2.22 -18.63
N SER A 430 10.99 1.54 -18.89
CA SER A 430 10.99 0.17 -19.37
C SER A 430 11.48 0.10 -20.81
N SER A 431 12.15 -1.00 -21.15
CA SER A 431 12.52 -1.29 -22.54
C SER A 431 11.36 -2.04 -23.21
N PRO A 432 11.08 -1.77 -24.49
CA PRO A 432 10.07 -2.54 -25.23
C PRO A 432 10.38 -4.03 -25.19
N MET A 433 9.40 -4.80 -24.73
CA MET A 433 9.48 -6.25 -24.66
C MET A 433 8.34 -6.85 -25.49
N PRO A 434 8.61 -7.56 -26.59
CA PRO A 434 7.55 -8.19 -27.37
C PRO A 434 6.70 -9.10 -26.50
N LYS A 435 5.38 -8.88 -26.50
CA LYS A 435 4.39 -9.69 -25.77
C LYS A 435 4.43 -9.59 -24.25
N LEU A 436 5.27 -8.72 -23.67
CA LEU A 436 5.36 -8.48 -22.24
C LEU A 436 5.02 -7.02 -21.92
N ALA A 437 4.21 -6.82 -20.90
CA ALA A 437 3.83 -5.51 -20.38
C ALA A 437 4.58 -5.17 -19.10
N ALA A 438 4.94 -3.91 -18.94
CA ALA A 438 5.50 -3.36 -17.70
C ALA A 438 4.40 -2.64 -16.94
N ARG A 439 4.09 -3.05 -15.71
CA ARG A 439 2.94 -2.54 -14.95
C ARG A 439 3.26 -2.27 -13.49
N LEU A 440 2.44 -1.43 -12.86
CA LEU A 440 2.44 -1.20 -11.42
C LEU A 440 3.80 -0.70 -10.90
N PRO A 441 4.26 0.47 -11.37
CA PRO A 441 5.55 1.00 -10.96
C PRO A 441 5.61 1.33 -9.47
N GLN A 442 6.80 1.14 -8.91
CA GLN A 442 7.17 1.57 -7.56
C GLN A 442 8.42 2.43 -7.63
N LEU A 443 8.45 3.50 -6.87
CA LEU A 443 9.54 4.45 -6.82
C LEU A 443 10.20 4.50 -5.46
N LEU A 444 11.51 4.62 -5.45
CA LEU A 444 12.29 4.93 -4.24
C LEU A 444 13.53 5.76 -4.59
N TRP A 445 13.72 6.88 -3.90
CA TRP A 445 14.97 7.62 -3.93
C TRP A 445 15.96 7.05 -2.91
N ALA A 446 17.12 6.65 -3.38
CA ALA A 446 18.22 6.27 -2.50
C ALA A 446 18.91 7.51 -1.91
N PRO A 447 19.62 7.39 -0.77
CA PRO A 447 20.32 8.52 -0.15
C PRO A 447 21.37 9.19 -1.02
N ASN A 448 21.94 8.45 -1.98
CA ASN A 448 22.90 8.95 -2.97
C ASN A 448 22.28 9.73 -4.13
N GLY A 449 20.95 9.99 -4.08
CA GLY A 449 20.23 10.73 -5.11
C GLY A 449 19.84 9.92 -6.36
N ALA A 450 20.06 8.60 -6.37
CA ALA A 450 19.59 7.73 -7.43
C ALA A 450 18.10 7.39 -7.24
N LEU A 451 17.32 7.41 -8.32
CA LEU A 451 15.93 6.98 -8.34
C LEU A 451 15.83 5.54 -8.80
N TYR A 452 15.34 4.68 -7.94
CA TYR A 452 14.98 3.30 -8.27
C TYR A 452 13.54 3.24 -8.74
N VAL A 453 13.33 2.62 -9.89
CA VAL A 453 12.03 2.35 -10.49
C VAL A 453 11.90 0.85 -10.65
N ALA A 454 10.97 0.22 -9.94
CA ALA A 454 10.68 -1.21 -10.06
C ALA A 454 9.27 -1.42 -10.60
N TRP A 455 9.05 -2.46 -11.37
CA TRP A 455 7.73 -2.79 -11.93
C TRP A 455 7.55 -4.30 -12.13
N GLU A 456 6.31 -4.71 -12.27
CA GLU A 456 5.95 -6.07 -12.64
C GLU A 456 6.02 -6.25 -14.16
N VAL A 457 6.55 -7.39 -14.60
CA VAL A 457 6.54 -7.80 -16.01
C VAL A 457 5.49 -8.87 -16.22
N TRP A 458 4.50 -8.58 -17.06
CA TRP A 458 3.33 -9.40 -17.33
C TRP A 458 3.42 -10.02 -18.72
N ASP A 459 3.04 -11.31 -18.85
CA ASP A 459 2.97 -12.03 -20.13
C ASP A 459 1.53 -12.07 -20.65
N HIS A 460 1.29 -11.42 -21.76
CA HIS A 460 -0.02 -11.41 -22.44
C HIS A 460 -0.25 -12.58 -23.40
N THR A 461 0.74 -13.46 -23.60
CA THR A 461 0.62 -14.59 -24.56
C THR A 461 -0.05 -15.82 -23.97
N ALA A 462 -0.13 -15.93 -22.66
CA ALA A 462 -0.52 -17.15 -21.95
C ALA A 462 -2.04 -17.31 -21.78
N GLY A 463 -2.88 -16.71 -22.62
CA GLY A 463 -4.34 -16.85 -22.52
C GLY A 463 -4.88 -16.22 -21.22
N VAL A 464 -5.85 -16.86 -20.56
CA VAL A 464 -6.64 -16.31 -19.45
C VAL A 464 -5.87 -15.95 -18.15
N SER A 465 -4.58 -16.22 -18.07
CA SER A 465 -3.78 -15.95 -16.87
C SER A 465 -2.72 -14.86 -17.09
N ASN A 466 -3.13 -13.60 -16.99
CA ASN A 466 -2.20 -12.47 -16.82
C ASN A 466 -1.51 -12.60 -15.46
N ILE A 467 -0.33 -13.24 -15.43
CA ILE A 467 0.46 -13.43 -14.21
C ILE A 467 1.75 -12.66 -14.35
N ALA A 468 2.11 -11.89 -13.34
CA ALA A 468 3.44 -11.30 -13.26
C ALA A 468 4.50 -12.39 -13.29
N LYS A 469 5.45 -12.28 -14.23
CA LYS A 469 6.51 -13.28 -14.45
C LYS A 469 7.74 -12.97 -13.63
N ARG A 470 8.07 -11.69 -13.51
CA ARG A 470 9.24 -11.22 -12.78
C ARG A 470 9.10 -9.75 -12.40
N ILE A 471 10.02 -9.31 -11.59
CA ILE A 471 10.19 -7.88 -11.25
C ILE A 471 11.42 -7.36 -11.98
N ASP A 472 11.24 -6.33 -12.79
CA ASP A 472 12.34 -5.57 -13.37
C ASP A 472 12.56 -4.28 -12.57
N THR A 473 13.77 -3.76 -12.63
CA THR A 473 14.16 -2.52 -11.94
C THR A 473 15.17 -1.74 -12.80
N LYS A 474 14.99 -0.43 -12.86
CA LYS A 474 15.97 0.49 -13.45
C LYS A 474 16.37 1.56 -12.46
N ILE A 475 17.64 1.92 -12.48
CA ILE A 475 18.20 2.97 -11.66
C ILE A 475 18.46 4.18 -12.55
N LEU A 476 17.79 5.29 -12.23
CA LEU A 476 18.00 6.56 -12.90
C LEU A 476 18.97 7.41 -12.06
N ARG A 477 20.12 7.70 -12.63
CA ARG A 477 21.08 8.66 -12.07
C ARG A 477 20.84 9.99 -12.79
N LEU A 478 20.08 10.84 -12.12
CA LEU A 478 19.67 12.13 -12.66
C LEU A 478 20.71 13.16 -12.22
N ASP A 479 21.45 13.69 -13.17
CA ASP A 479 22.41 14.76 -12.91
C ASP A 479 21.70 15.96 -12.26
N ASN A 480 22.33 16.56 -11.27
CA ASN A 480 21.87 17.82 -10.68
C ASN A 480 22.10 18.95 -11.72
N ARG A 481 21.22 19.05 -12.73
CA ARG A 481 21.18 20.21 -13.62
C ARG A 481 20.13 21.21 -13.15
#